data_be72bfa0242aad73a1efcfc3e3454658
#
_entry.id   be72bfa0242aad73a1efcfc3e3454658
#
_cell.length_a   1.000
_cell.length_b   1.000
_cell.length_c   1.000
_cell.angle_alpha   90.00
_cell.angle_beta   90.00
_cell.angle_gamma   90.00
#
_symmetry.space_group_name_H-M   'P 1'
#
loop_
_entity.id
_entity.type
_entity.pdbx_description
1 polymer ?
#
loop_
_entity_poly.entity_id
_entity_poly.type
_entity_poly.pdbx_seq_one_letter_code
_entity_poly.pdbx_strand_id
1 'polypeptide(L)'
;MMRLIAAVVAMTLGACATVQPPQSLHLQVADAGVRDCAQWFQALDAAVDAAGVRDREAAPVAGFPYLRSTRFLAALMPAAQTDALRRTWLEQLRVTDLQARAAELRNLPAAQAIANAPAMAQRCGAMLMAQDLAHPALPALLAERVNVADAYSDGMRIAGLYGLTRIPFATGVAQWHAEAKAMFERSRSGAESAHSVERYAPANTTRYTRAEVAGLLARADPALGVLQLSASEAAKLFATYAPVFEVETSGDFDRPGALRWGEARHPVLDTRVPTVYQRLAYTRYGGRTLVQLVYTMWFSERPVDQSFDILAGVLDGLVWRVTLAPNGEALVFDTMHPCGCYHMFFPTSLATLQPAPDPDDEWAFIPATLPQLKETERVRLRMATRSHYLIDVGVQSAAGGAVRSYDVLAENELRSLPLPGGGYRSIYGSDALVPGTERGERFLFWPMGIPSAGAMRQWGHHATAFLGRRHFDDADLIERRFRLTLPE
;
A
#
# COMPACT_ATOMS: atom_id res chain seq x y z
N MET A 1 -25.36 28.79 -31.78
CA MET A 1 -24.22 28.12 -31.14
C MET A 1 -24.06 28.50 -29.66
N MET A 2 -24.14 29.77 -29.26
CA MET A 2 -23.97 30.21 -27.86
C MET A 2 -25.01 29.67 -26.87
N ARG A 3 -26.25 29.38 -27.26
CA ARG A 3 -27.27 28.78 -26.38
C ARG A 3 -27.11 27.26 -26.12
N LEU A 4 -26.44 26.55 -27.02
CA LEU A 4 -26.11 25.14 -26.81
C LEU A 4 -24.91 24.98 -25.84
N ILE A 5 -23.94 25.88 -25.91
CA ILE A 5 -22.77 25.86 -25.01
C ILE A 5 -23.19 26.17 -23.56
N ALA A 6 -24.14 27.10 -23.37
CA ALA A 6 -24.67 27.43 -22.04
C ALA A 6 -25.45 26.26 -21.42
N ALA A 7 -26.15 25.45 -22.22
CA ALA A 7 -26.89 24.27 -21.73
C ALA A 7 -25.96 23.13 -21.30
N VAL A 8 -24.84 22.94 -22.01
CA VAL A 8 -23.83 21.91 -21.66
C VAL A 8 -23.08 22.28 -20.37
N VAL A 9 -22.72 23.56 -20.18
CA VAL A 9 -22.08 24.05 -18.96
C VAL A 9 -23.04 24.00 -17.75
N ALA A 10 -24.33 24.23 -17.95
CA ALA A 10 -25.32 24.12 -16.87
C ALA A 10 -25.58 22.65 -16.43
N MET A 11 -25.43 21.67 -17.32
CA MET A 11 -25.54 20.24 -16.96
C MET A 11 -24.33 19.70 -16.20
N THR A 12 -23.14 20.30 -16.33
CA THR A 12 -21.95 19.87 -15.60
C THR A 12 -21.86 20.43 -14.19
N LEU A 13 -22.61 21.45 -13.84
CA LEU A 13 -22.65 22.05 -12.49
C LEU A 13 -23.68 21.40 -11.56
N GLY A 14 -24.53 20.51 -12.07
CA GLY A 14 -25.56 19.82 -11.27
C GLY A 14 -25.14 18.45 -10.69
N ALA A 15 -23.92 17.97 -10.93
CA ALA A 15 -23.49 16.61 -10.58
C ALA A 15 -22.71 16.49 -9.26
N CYS A 16 -22.69 17.50 -8.41
CA CYS A 16 -22.34 17.33 -7.00
C CYS A 16 -23.59 16.92 -6.19
N ALA A 17 -24.26 15.85 -6.60
CA ALA A 17 -25.14 15.14 -5.69
C ALA A 17 -24.21 14.57 -4.60
N THR A 18 -24.24 15.15 -3.42
CA THR A 18 -23.69 14.54 -2.21
C THR A 18 -24.42 13.21 -2.07
N VAL A 19 -23.77 12.13 -2.53
CA VAL A 19 -24.26 10.77 -2.25
C VAL A 19 -24.19 10.66 -0.73
N GLN A 20 -25.34 10.81 -0.06
CA GLN A 20 -25.41 10.55 1.36
C GLN A 20 -24.92 9.11 1.57
N PRO A 21 -23.97 8.91 2.49
CA PRO A 21 -23.52 7.55 2.80
C PRO A 21 -24.75 6.72 3.17
N PRO A 22 -24.87 5.48 2.66
CA PRO A 22 -26.01 4.63 2.96
C PRO A 22 -26.20 4.57 4.48
N GLN A 23 -27.43 4.88 4.94
CA GLN A 23 -27.73 4.80 6.37
C GLN A 23 -27.46 3.39 6.89
N SER A 24 -26.97 3.30 8.12
CA SER A 24 -26.76 2.01 8.77
C SER A 24 -28.07 1.21 8.78
N LEU A 25 -28.02 -0.02 8.34
CA LEU A 25 -29.16 -0.95 8.35
C LEU A 25 -29.72 -1.17 9.77
N HIS A 26 -28.90 -0.95 10.78
CA HIS A 26 -29.21 -1.18 12.19
C HIS A 26 -30.06 -0.09 12.84
N LEU A 27 -30.26 1.07 12.19
CA LEU A 27 -31.07 2.15 12.73
C LEU A 27 -32.58 1.81 12.80
N GLN A 28 -33.03 0.82 12.03
CA GLN A 28 -34.43 0.38 11.97
C GLN A 28 -34.71 -0.93 12.72
N VAL A 29 -33.72 -1.50 13.39
CA VAL A 29 -33.83 -2.75 14.14
C VAL A 29 -34.63 -2.51 15.43
N ALA A 30 -35.43 -3.49 15.88
CA ALA A 30 -36.27 -3.38 17.09
C ALA A 30 -35.45 -3.28 18.40
N ASP A 31 -34.25 -3.90 18.44
CA ASP A 31 -33.35 -3.86 19.61
C ASP A 31 -32.79 -2.45 19.84
N ALA A 32 -33.06 -1.90 21.05
CA ALA A 32 -32.59 -0.56 21.40
C ALA A 32 -31.08 -0.47 21.50
N GLY A 33 -30.40 -1.49 22.04
CA GLY A 33 -28.94 -1.51 22.16
C GLY A 33 -28.23 -1.52 20.80
N VAL A 34 -28.81 -2.23 19.81
CA VAL A 34 -28.33 -2.24 18.44
C VAL A 34 -28.50 -0.85 17.80
N ARG A 35 -29.66 -0.20 17.98
CA ARG A 35 -29.85 1.17 17.46
C ARG A 35 -28.90 2.17 18.11
N ASP A 36 -28.72 2.11 19.42
CA ASP A 36 -27.83 3.01 20.16
C ASP A 36 -26.39 2.86 19.65
N CYS A 37 -25.93 1.62 19.40
CA CYS A 37 -24.62 1.36 18.80
C CYS A 37 -24.50 1.91 17.37
N ALA A 38 -25.56 1.78 16.54
CA ALA A 38 -25.57 2.34 15.20
C ALA A 38 -25.53 3.88 15.20
N GLN A 39 -26.29 4.51 16.09
CA GLN A 39 -26.27 5.97 16.28
C GLN A 39 -24.92 6.47 16.79
N TRP A 40 -24.29 5.71 17.69
CA TRP A 40 -22.96 6.03 18.18
C TRP A 40 -21.92 6.02 17.05
N PHE A 41 -21.91 4.99 16.18
CA PHE A 41 -21.06 4.96 15.01
C PHE A 41 -21.33 6.12 14.05
N GLN A 42 -22.60 6.47 13.84
CA GLN A 42 -22.97 7.61 13.00
C GLN A 42 -22.42 8.93 13.54
N ALA A 43 -22.53 9.14 14.87
CA ALA A 43 -21.97 10.32 15.52
C ALA A 43 -20.44 10.36 15.45
N LEU A 44 -19.77 9.19 15.63
CA LEU A 44 -18.31 9.08 15.47
C LEU A 44 -17.89 9.41 14.04
N ASP A 45 -18.56 8.85 13.04
CA ASP A 45 -18.25 9.09 11.64
C ASP A 45 -18.43 10.57 11.27
N ALA A 46 -19.47 11.21 11.76
CA ALA A 46 -19.71 12.64 11.57
C ALA A 46 -18.60 13.50 12.20
N ALA A 47 -18.13 13.15 13.40
CA ALA A 47 -17.03 13.85 14.08
C ALA A 47 -15.69 13.68 13.32
N VAL A 48 -15.40 12.47 12.86
CA VAL A 48 -14.20 12.14 12.06
C VAL A 48 -14.20 12.91 10.74
N ASP A 49 -15.34 12.96 10.05
CA ASP A 49 -15.47 13.68 8.77
C ASP A 49 -15.38 15.21 8.97
N ALA A 50 -16.05 15.75 10.00
CA ALA A 50 -15.96 17.17 10.33
C ALA A 50 -14.54 17.61 10.69
N ALA A 51 -13.77 16.73 11.33
CA ALA A 51 -12.36 16.98 11.65
C ALA A 51 -11.41 16.75 10.46
N GLY A 52 -11.88 16.12 9.37
CA GLY A 52 -11.06 15.79 8.20
C GLY A 52 -9.96 14.76 8.49
N VAL A 53 -10.21 13.84 9.44
CA VAL A 53 -9.21 12.87 9.90
C VAL A 53 -9.54 11.43 9.53
N ARG A 54 -10.46 11.23 8.58
CA ARG A 54 -10.85 9.90 8.12
C ARG A 54 -9.67 9.18 7.49
N ASP A 55 -9.41 7.98 8.00
CA ASP A 55 -8.43 7.07 7.41
C ASP A 55 -8.95 6.47 6.10
N ARG A 56 -8.08 6.38 5.10
CA ARG A 56 -8.42 5.96 3.73
C ARG A 56 -7.82 4.61 3.33
N GLU A 57 -7.00 3.99 4.18
CA GLU A 57 -6.32 2.73 3.85
C GLU A 57 -7.31 1.59 3.50
N ALA A 58 -8.39 1.50 4.27
CA ALA A 58 -9.42 0.49 4.07
C ALA A 58 -10.77 1.16 3.78
N ALA A 59 -11.50 0.63 2.81
CA ALA A 59 -12.80 1.15 2.40
C ALA A 59 -13.90 0.77 3.40
N PRO A 60 -14.73 1.73 3.87
CA PRO A 60 -15.91 1.42 4.66
C PRO A 60 -16.89 0.56 3.88
N VAL A 61 -17.52 -0.41 4.55
CA VAL A 61 -18.59 -1.23 3.97
C VAL A 61 -19.92 -0.52 4.14
N ALA A 62 -20.55 -0.16 3.04
CA ALA A 62 -21.77 0.63 3.03
C ALA A 62 -22.91 -0.01 3.84
N GLY A 63 -23.46 0.72 4.82
CA GLY A 63 -24.51 0.22 5.73
C GLY A 63 -24.03 -0.60 6.92
N PHE A 64 -22.74 -0.94 7.01
CA PHE A 64 -22.10 -1.69 8.08
C PHE A 64 -21.00 -0.83 8.74
N PRO A 65 -21.33 0.07 9.66
CA PRO A 65 -20.43 1.11 10.15
C PRO A 65 -19.23 0.59 10.95
N TYR A 66 -19.19 -0.69 11.25
CA TYR A 66 -18.15 -1.38 11.99
C TYR A 66 -17.26 -2.26 11.10
N LEU A 67 -17.44 -2.20 9.77
CA LEU A 67 -16.67 -2.99 8.80
C LEU A 67 -15.91 -2.10 7.83
N ARG A 68 -14.66 -2.48 7.56
CA ARG A 68 -13.85 -1.96 6.45
C ARG A 68 -13.18 -3.08 5.70
N SER A 69 -13.01 -2.91 4.39
CA SER A 69 -12.41 -3.90 3.50
C SER A 69 -11.15 -3.38 2.83
N THR A 70 -10.22 -4.30 2.58
CA THR A 70 -9.06 -4.14 1.70
C THR A 70 -9.24 -5.00 0.45
N ARG A 71 -8.42 -4.82 -0.60
CA ARG A 71 -8.48 -5.69 -1.80
C ARG A 71 -8.31 -7.16 -1.45
N PHE A 72 -7.40 -7.46 -0.53
CA PHE A 72 -7.21 -8.82 -0.05
C PHE A 72 -8.47 -9.39 0.61
N LEU A 73 -9.07 -8.67 1.56
CA LEU A 73 -10.28 -9.13 2.24
C LEU A 73 -11.50 -9.23 1.31
N ALA A 74 -11.65 -8.30 0.38
CA ALA A 74 -12.70 -8.37 -0.64
C ALA A 74 -12.55 -9.62 -1.53
N ALA A 75 -11.33 -9.99 -1.89
CA ALA A 75 -11.05 -11.17 -2.70
C ALA A 75 -11.30 -12.50 -1.95
N LEU A 76 -11.37 -12.48 -0.62
CA LEU A 76 -11.72 -13.67 0.19
C LEU A 76 -13.22 -13.90 0.30
N MET A 77 -14.04 -12.92 -0.04
CA MET A 77 -15.51 -13.00 0.10
C MET A 77 -16.12 -14.23 -0.63
N PRO A 78 -15.73 -14.60 -1.86
CA PRO A 78 -16.26 -15.78 -2.52
C PRO A 78 -15.96 -17.09 -1.78
N ALA A 79 -14.86 -17.14 -1.02
CA ALA A 79 -14.48 -18.29 -0.22
C ALA A 79 -15.23 -18.39 1.12
N ALA A 80 -15.83 -17.29 1.60
CA ALA A 80 -16.55 -17.23 2.87
C ALA A 80 -17.98 -17.79 2.77
N GLN A 81 -18.16 -18.96 2.17
CA GLN A 81 -19.48 -19.52 1.88
C GLN A 81 -20.11 -20.26 3.09
N THR A 82 -19.31 -20.80 4.01
CA THR A 82 -19.83 -21.40 5.23
C THR A 82 -20.01 -20.34 6.34
N ASP A 83 -20.91 -20.59 7.29
CA ASP A 83 -21.15 -19.67 8.41
C ASP A 83 -19.88 -19.45 9.26
N ALA A 84 -19.09 -20.48 9.46
CA ALA A 84 -17.83 -20.38 10.19
C ALA A 84 -16.81 -19.49 9.46
N LEU A 85 -16.57 -19.73 8.17
CA LEU A 85 -15.69 -18.91 7.34
C LEU A 85 -16.17 -17.46 7.27
N ARG A 86 -17.47 -17.26 7.11
CA ARG A 86 -18.08 -15.93 7.08
C ARG A 86 -17.88 -15.17 8.39
N ARG A 87 -18.04 -15.84 9.52
CA ARG A 87 -17.78 -15.25 10.85
C ARG A 87 -16.32 -14.80 10.99
N THR A 88 -15.37 -15.66 10.63
CA THR A 88 -13.94 -15.33 10.69
C THR A 88 -13.61 -14.17 9.74
N TRP A 89 -14.17 -14.17 8.52
CA TRP A 89 -13.97 -13.09 7.56
C TRP A 89 -14.56 -11.75 8.03
N LEU A 90 -15.78 -11.74 8.57
CA LEU A 90 -16.39 -10.54 9.15
C LEU A 90 -15.57 -10.01 10.33
N GLU A 91 -15.02 -10.89 11.14
CA GLU A 91 -14.13 -10.47 12.23
C GLU A 91 -12.87 -9.77 11.71
N GLN A 92 -12.29 -10.22 10.59
CA GLN A 92 -11.16 -9.53 9.97
C GLN A 92 -11.55 -8.15 9.41
N LEU A 93 -12.73 -8.02 8.79
CA LEU A 93 -13.25 -6.71 8.36
C LEU A 93 -13.45 -5.77 9.56
N ARG A 94 -13.98 -6.31 10.70
CA ARG A 94 -14.15 -5.55 11.94
C ARG A 94 -12.81 -5.13 12.55
N VAL A 95 -11.83 -6.02 12.60
CA VAL A 95 -10.47 -5.71 13.07
C VAL A 95 -9.85 -4.62 12.20
N THR A 96 -10.05 -4.66 10.89
CA THR A 96 -9.60 -3.62 9.96
C THR A 96 -10.26 -2.27 10.24
N ASP A 97 -11.57 -2.25 10.56
CA ASP A 97 -12.25 -1.03 11.00
C ASP A 97 -11.66 -0.49 12.32
N LEU A 98 -11.46 -1.36 13.30
CA LEU A 98 -10.87 -0.95 14.59
C LEU A 98 -9.47 -0.35 14.43
N GLN A 99 -8.65 -0.89 13.54
CA GLN A 99 -7.31 -0.33 13.24
C GLN A 99 -7.41 1.07 12.61
N ALA A 100 -8.31 1.25 11.66
CA ALA A 100 -8.55 2.55 11.05
C ALA A 100 -9.07 3.57 12.07
N ARG A 101 -10.05 3.17 12.88
CA ARG A 101 -10.61 4.03 13.94
C ARG A 101 -9.59 4.39 15.02
N ALA A 102 -8.65 3.51 15.34
CA ALA A 102 -7.57 3.83 16.27
C ALA A 102 -6.74 5.03 15.78
N ALA A 103 -6.42 5.10 14.48
CA ALA A 103 -5.75 6.25 13.88
C ALA A 103 -6.67 7.49 13.85
N GLU A 104 -7.92 7.35 13.41
CA GLU A 104 -8.91 8.43 13.37
C GLU A 104 -9.10 9.08 14.74
N LEU A 105 -9.35 8.28 15.77
CA LEU A 105 -9.56 8.73 17.16
C LEU A 105 -8.32 9.44 17.72
N ARG A 106 -7.13 8.94 17.41
CA ARG A 106 -5.88 9.57 17.84
C ARG A 106 -5.66 10.92 17.16
N ASN A 107 -6.14 11.07 15.93
CA ASN A 107 -6.01 12.29 15.14
C ASN A 107 -7.11 13.33 15.42
N LEU A 108 -8.18 12.98 16.14
CA LEU A 108 -9.19 13.95 16.55
C LEU A 108 -8.57 15.07 17.41
N PRO A 109 -8.96 16.34 17.19
CA PRO A 109 -8.57 17.42 18.06
C PRO A 109 -9.00 17.13 19.52
N ALA A 110 -8.20 17.53 20.50
CA ALA A 110 -8.46 17.24 21.92
C ALA A 110 -9.86 17.71 22.37
N ALA A 111 -10.35 18.84 21.83
CA ALA A 111 -11.70 19.35 22.10
C ALA A 111 -12.84 18.46 21.55
N GLN A 112 -12.55 17.55 20.61
CA GLN A 112 -13.50 16.63 20.01
C GLN A 112 -13.24 15.16 20.43
N ALA A 113 -12.36 14.96 21.42
CA ALA A 113 -12.05 13.63 21.94
C ALA A 113 -13.32 12.97 22.53
N ILE A 114 -13.58 11.74 22.11
CA ILE A 114 -14.74 10.96 22.56
C ILE A 114 -14.29 10.00 23.66
N ALA A 115 -14.85 10.17 24.85
CA ALA A 115 -14.50 9.33 25.99
C ALA A 115 -14.82 7.86 25.73
N ASN A 116 -13.90 6.96 26.09
CA ASN A 116 -14.03 5.51 25.94
C ASN A 116 -14.31 5.02 24.51
N ALA A 117 -14.04 5.84 23.49
CA ALA A 117 -14.36 5.51 22.09
C ALA A 117 -13.77 4.17 21.61
N PRO A 118 -12.51 3.78 21.92
CA PRO A 118 -11.99 2.46 21.50
C PRO A 118 -12.80 1.30 22.08
N ALA A 119 -13.16 1.34 23.37
CA ALA A 119 -13.96 0.30 24.02
C ALA A 119 -15.40 0.28 23.45
N MET A 120 -15.97 1.44 23.17
CA MET A 120 -17.30 1.57 22.54
C MET A 120 -17.29 1.00 21.12
N ALA A 121 -16.29 1.31 20.29
CA ALA A 121 -16.16 0.76 18.95
C ALA A 121 -16.08 -0.77 18.97
N GLN A 122 -15.28 -1.32 19.88
CA GLN A 122 -15.15 -2.76 20.04
C GLN A 122 -16.47 -3.41 20.47
N ARG A 123 -17.14 -2.89 21.51
CA ARG A 123 -18.40 -3.41 22.03
C ARG A 123 -19.54 -3.31 21.03
N CYS A 124 -19.72 -2.11 20.46
CA CYS A 124 -20.77 -1.86 19.49
C CYS A 124 -20.53 -2.65 18.18
N GLY A 125 -19.28 -2.72 17.69
CA GLY A 125 -18.98 -3.53 16.52
C GLY A 125 -19.29 -5.02 16.72
N ALA A 126 -18.97 -5.59 17.90
CA ALA A 126 -19.33 -6.97 18.22
C ALA A 126 -20.85 -7.19 18.30
N MET A 127 -21.61 -6.22 18.87
CA MET A 127 -23.07 -6.30 18.95
C MET A 127 -23.71 -6.24 17.55
N LEU A 128 -23.29 -5.29 16.70
CA LEU A 128 -23.80 -5.19 15.34
C LEU A 128 -23.47 -6.42 14.50
N MET A 129 -22.25 -6.96 14.63
CA MET A 129 -21.84 -8.20 13.95
C MET A 129 -22.71 -9.40 14.39
N ALA A 130 -23.03 -9.52 15.67
CA ALA A 130 -23.87 -10.60 16.16
C ALA A 130 -25.29 -10.52 15.58
N GLN A 131 -25.85 -9.31 15.48
CA GLN A 131 -27.13 -9.04 14.84
C GLN A 131 -27.11 -9.41 13.35
N ASP A 132 -26.06 -9.01 12.64
CA ASP A 132 -25.93 -9.26 11.19
C ASP A 132 -25.77 -10.75 10.88
N LEU A 133 -24.98 -11.48 11.68
CA LEU A 133 -24.80 -12.92 11.52
C LEU A 133 -26.10 -13.72 11.64
N ALA A 134 -27.12 -13.17 12.33
CA ALA A 134 -28.45 -13.75 12.41
C ALA A 134 -29.34 -13.41 11.20
N HIS A 135 -28.91 -12.48 10.33
CA HIS A 135 -29.72 -12.00 9.21
C HIS A 135 -29.54 -12.87 7.95
N PRO A 136 -30.58 -13.52 7.43
CA PRO A 136 -30.48 -14.49 6.34
C PRO A 136 -29.98 -13.87 5.01
N ALA A 137 -30.24 -12.58 4.77
CA ALA A 137 -29.79 -11.88 3.57
C ALA A 137 -28.37 -11.32 3.68
N LEU A 138 -27.66 -11.51 4.79
CA LEU A 138 -26.32 -10.97 5.00
C LEU A 138 -25.33 -11.29 3.85
N PRO A 139 -25.25 -12.53 3.32
CA PRO A 139 -24.33 -12.85 2.23
C PRO A 139 -24.58 -12.00 0.97
N ALA A 140 -25.84 -11.81 0.59
CA ALA A 140 -26.20 -11.01 -0.58
C ALA A 140 -25.89 -9.52 -0.36
N LEU A 141 -26.18 -8.98 0.82
CA LEU A 141 -25.88 -7.60 1.17
C LEU A 141 -24.37 -7.32 1.16
N LEU A 142 -23.55 -8.23 1.67
CA LEU A 142 -22.10 -8.08 1.67
C LEU A 142 -21.53 -8.17 0.25
N ALA A 143 -22.05 -9.09 -0.57
CA ALA A 143 -21.65 -9.23 -1.97
C ALA A 143 -21.88 -7.95 -2.79
N GLU A 144 -22.95 -7.20 -2.48
CA GLU A 144 -23.28 -5.92 -3.10
C GLU A 144 -22.43 -4.76 -2.55
N ARG A 145 -22.08 -4.78 -1.27
CA ARG A 145 -21.60 -3.60 -0.54
C ARG A 145 -20.13 -3.61 -0.17
N VAL A 146 -19.48 -4.78 -0.21
CA VAL A 146 -18.04 -4.87 0.00
C VAL A 146 -17.34 -4.43 -1.27
N ASN A 147 -16.87 -3.20 -1.25
CA ASN A 147 -16.11 -2.58 -2.33
C ASN A 147 -14.76 -2.10 -1.81
N VAL A 148 -13.82 -1.90 -2.73
CA VAL A 148 -12.52 -1.28 -2.47
C VAL A 148 -12.35 -0.09 -3.39
N ALA A 149 -11.62 0.93 -2.92
CA ALA A 149 -11.34 2.10 -3.73
C ALA A 149 -10.53 1.71 -4.98
N ASP A 150 -10.98 2.15 -6.15
CA ASP A 150 -10.19 2.05 -7.37
C ASP A 150 -9.24 3.26 -7.43
N ALA A 151 -7.96 3.01 -7.65
CA ALA A 151 -6.97 4.08 -7.86
C ALA A 151 -7.01 4.65 -9.28
N TYR A 152 -7.88 4.13 -10.14
CA TYR A 152 -8.11 4.62 -11.50
C TYR A 152 -9.47 5.30 -11.61
N SER A 153 -9.53 6.36 -12.42
CA SER A 153 -10.75 7.10 -12.76
C SER A 153 -11.17 6.83 -14.20
N ASP A 154 -12.30 6.15 -14.39
CA ASP A 154 -12.88 5.97 -15.72
C ASP A 154 -13.27 7.29 -16.37
N GLY A 155 -13.77 8.26 -15.59
CA GLY A 155 -14.09 9.60 -16.08
C GLY A 155 -12.87 10.30 -16.68
N MET A 156 -11.70 10.20 -16.05
CA MET A 156 -10.45 10.75 -16.61
C MET A 156 -10.02 10.00 -17.88
N ARG A 157 -10.16 8.67 -17.92
CA ARG A 157 -9.87 7.87 -19.13
C ARG A 157 -10.77 8.23 -20.31
N ILE A 158 -12.07 8.42 -20.05
CA ILE A 158 -13.02 8.82 -21.08
C ILE A 158 -12.68 10.24 -21.57
N ALA A 159 -12.52 11.21 -20.68
CA ALA A 159 -12.20 12.60 -21.02
C ALA A 159 -10.82 12.72 -21.70
N GLY A 160 -9.86 11.88 -21.31
CA GLY A 160 -8.51 11.80 -21.88
C GLY A 160 -8.41 10.98 -23.16
N LEU A 161 -9.52 10.46 -23.69
CA LEU A 161 -9.53 9.61 -24.89
C LEU A 161 -8.52 8.45 -24.77
N TYR A 162 -8.59 7.71 -23.65
CA TYR A 162 -7.63 6.66 -23.29
C TYR A 162 -7.30 5.71 -24.45
N GLY A 163 -8.30 5.30 -25.26
CA GLY A 163 -8.07 4.43 -26.40
C GLY A 163 -7.07 4.97 -27.43
N LEU A 164 -6.92 6.27 -27.55
CA LEU A 164 -5.95 6.95 -28.43
C LEU A 164 -4.67 7.32 -27.69
N THR A 165 -4.80 7.91 -26.51
CA THR A 165 -3.67 8.40 -25.73
C THR A 165 -2.80 7.26 -25.17
N ARG A 166 -3.35 6.08 -24.97
CA ARG A 166 -2.56 4.89 -24.56
C ARG A 166 -1.43 4.53 -25.54
N ILE A 167 -1.56 4.83 -26.85
CA ILE A 167 -0.56 4.47 -27.86
C ILE A 167 0.81 5.16 -27.61
N PRO A 168 0.91 6.49 -27.50
CA PRO A 168 2.18 7.12 -27.17
C PRO A 168 2.66 6.72 -25.75
N PHE A 169 1.75 6.45 -24.81
CA PHE A 169 2.14 5.94 -23.50
C PHE A 169 2.81 4.57 -23.56
N ALA A 170 2.29 3.64 -24.40
CA ALA A 170 2.93 2.34 -24.61
C ALA A 170 4.38 2.48 -25.08
N THR A 171 4.64 3.42 -26.00
CA THR A 171 6.01 3.73 -26.44
C THR A 171 6.88 4.25 -25.29
N GLY A 172 6.36 5.17 -24.49
CA GLY A 172 7.08 5.71 -23.33
C GLY A 172 7.37 4.65 -22.27
N VAL A 173 6.43 3.76 -21.98
CA VAL A 173 6.63 2.62 -21.06
C VAL A 173 7.71 1.66 -21.60
N ALA A 174 7.65 1.32 -22.89
CA ALA A 174 8.64 0.46 -23.52
C ALA A 174 10.05 1.07 -23.49
N GLN A 175 10.15 2.38 -23.75
CA GLN A 175 11.42 3.12 -23.65
C GLN A 175 11.97 3.08 -22.23
N TRP A 176 11.11 3.38 -21.21
CA TRP A 176 11.54 3.31 -19.82
C TRP A 176 11.99 1.90 -19.41
N HIS A 177 11.30 0.84 -19.86
CA HIS A 177 11.73 -0.54 -19.62
C HIS A 177 13.11 -0.82 -20.23
N ALA A 178 13.39 -0.31 -21.43
CA ALA A 178 14.70 -0.47 -22.07
C ALA A 178 15.81 0.28 -21.31
N GLU A 179 15.53 1.51 -20.89
CA GLU A 179 16.44 2.32 -20.08
C GLU A 179 16.73 1.67 -18.72
N ALA A 180 15.69 1.16 -18.04
CA ALA A 180 15.84 0.45 -16.77
C ALA A 180 16.70 -0.81 -16.92
N LYS A 181 16.49 -1.63 -17.96
CA LYS A 181 17.35 -2.79 -18.26
C LYS A 181 18.80 -2.37 -18.47
N ALA A 182 19.02 -1.31 -19.24
CA ALA A 182 20.37 -0.79 -19.49
C ALA A 182 21.03 -0.28 -18.19
N MET A 183 20.28 0.30 -17.25
CA MET A 183 20.80 0.68 -15.92
C MET A 183 21.24 -0.55 -15.13
N PHE A 184 20.43 -1.61 -15.10
CA PHE A 184 20.80 -2.88 -14.46
C PHE A 184 22.03 -3.53 -15.08
N GLU A 185 22.13 -3.54 -16.40
CA GLU A 185 23.30 -4.07 -17.13
C GLU A 185 24.57 -3.30 -16.82
N ARG A 186 24.52 -1.96 -16.82
CA ARG A 186 25.67 -1.11 -16.46
C ARG A 186 26.12 -1.35 -15.02
N SER A 187 25.19 -1.41 -14.08
CA SER A 187 25.54 -1.67 -12.67
C SER A 187 26.23 -3.03 -12.49
N ARG A 188 25.76 -4.07 -13.20
CA ARG A 188 26.33 -5.43 -13.15
C ARG A 188 27.64 -5.58 -13.86
N SER A 189 27.92 -4.76 -14.87
CA SER A 189 29.22 -4.79 -15.58
C SER A 189 30.37 -4.30 -14.72
N GLY A 190 30.12 -3.88 -13.49
CA GLY A 190 31.15 -3.37 -12.58
C GLY A 190 31.61 -1.95 -12.93
N ALA A 191 30.87 -1.22 -13.74
CA ALA A 191 31.13 0.20 -13.96
C ALA A 191 31.15 0.91 -12.61
N GLU A 192 32.28 1.55 -12.29
CA GLU A 192 32.38 2.33 -11.04
C GLU A 192 31.33 3.44 -11.03
N SER A 193 30.64 3.57 -9.91
CA SER A 193 29.78 4.71 -9.71
C SER A 193 30.59 5.98 -9.63
N ALA A 194 30.15 7.02 -10.32
CA ALA A 194 30.74 8.36 -10.19
C ALA A 194 30.44 8.99 -8.81
N HIS A 195 29.56 8.36 -8.03
CA HIS A 195 29.09 8.84 -6.74
C HIS A 195 29.51 7.92 -5.60
N SER A 196 29.66 8.47 -4.40
CA SER A 196 29.83 7.66 -3.19
C SER A 196 28.61 6.80 -2.94
N VAL A 197 28.79 5.62 -2.37
CA VAL A 197 27.71 4.69 -2.04
C VAL A 197 27.61 4.57 -0.53
N GLU A 198 26.50 5.02 0.05
CA GLU A 198 26.18 4.76 1.44
C GLU A 198 25.38 3.46 1.56
N ARG A 199 25.74 2.64 2.58
CA ARG A 199 25.09 1.35 2.83
C ARG A 199 24.29 1.40 4.11
N TYR A 200 23.05 0.90 4.05
CA TYR A 200 22.13 0.85 5.18
C TYR A 200 21.66 -0.59 5.40
N ALA A 201 21.79 -1.08 6.63
CA ALA A 201 21.33 -2.41 7.04
C ALA A 201 20.45 -2.32 8.31
N PRO A 202 19.60 -3.32 8.57
CA PRO A 202 18.75 -3.27 9.76
C PRO A 202 19.59 -3.30 11.05
N ALA A 203 19.24 -2.46 12.01
CA ALA A 203 19.85 -2.45 13.33
C ALA A 203 19.63 -3.79 14.06
N ASN A 204 18.43 -4.37 13.92
CA ASN A 204 18.11 -5.68 14.46
C ASN A 204 18.70 -6.79 13.58
N THR A 205 19.62 -7.56 14.13
CA THR A 205 20.29 -8.69 13.46
C THR A 205 19.72 -10.05 13.85
N THR A 206 18.77 -10.09 14.81
CA THR A 206 18.13 -11.34 15.23
C THR A 206 17.21 -11.87 14.14
N ARG A 207 17.46 -13.09 13.66
CA ARG A 207 16.77 -13.70 12.53
C ARG A 207 16.18 -15.05 12.91
N TYR A 208 15.13 -15.43 12.23
CA TYR A 208 14.62 -16.78 12.22
C TYR A 208 15.45 -17.66 11.26
N THR A 209 15.59 -18.95 11.60
CA THR A 209 15.96 -19.97 10.62
C THR A 209 14.77 -20.23 9.68
N ARG A 210 15.01 -20.89 8.56
CA ARG A 210 13.96 -21.26 7.61
C ARG A 210 12.88 -22.12 8.28
N ALA A 211 13.27 -23.07 9.09
CA ALA A 211 12.35 -23.94 9.83
C ALA A 211 11.48 -23.17 10.84
N GLU A 212 12.07 -22.18 11.54
CA GLU A 212 11.30 -21.31 12.44
C GLU A 212 10.30 -20.44 11.67
N VAL A 213 10.67 -19.91 10.49
CA VAL A 213 9.74 -19.17 9.62
C VAL A 213 8.60 -20.08 9.17
N ALA A 214 8.88 -21.29 8.69
CA ALA A 214 7.85 -22.24 8.28
C ALA A 214 6.88 -22.55 9.43
N GLY A 215 7.42 -22.81 10.64
CA GLY A 215 6.62 -23.00 11.83
C GLY A 215 5.75 -21.79 12.20
N LEU A 216 6.27 -20.58 12.00
CA LEU A 216 5.51 -19.33 12.22
C LEU A 216 4.36 -19.20 11.20
N LEU A 217 4.65 -19.41 9.92
CA LEU A 217 3.66 -19.31 8.84
C LEU A 217 2.56 -20.37 8.97
N ALA A 218 2.88 -21.57 9.47
CA ALA A 218 1.91 -22.64 9.72
C ALA A 218 0.89 -22.31 10.81
N ARG A 219 1.12 -21.28 11.63
CA ARG A 219 0.16 -20.77 12.64
C ARG A 219 -0.89 -19.82 12.08
N ALA A 220 -0.83 -19.50 10.79
CA ALA A 220 -1.84 -18.66 10.16
C ALA A 220 -3.25 -19.26 10.36
N ASP A 221 -4.25 -18.40 10.48
CA ASP A 221 -5.64 -18.81 10.59
C ASP A 221 -6.00 -19.77 9.45
N PRO A 222 -6.51 -20.98 9.76
CA PRO A 222 -6.76 -21.99 8.73
C PRO A 222 -7.87 -21.61 7.75
N ALA A 223 -8.74 -20.68 8.13
CA ALA A 223 -9.85 -20.24 7.30
C ALA A 223 -9.43 -19.19 6.26
N LEU A 224 -8.62 -18.20 6.69
CA LEU A 224 -8.26 -17.06 5.86
C LEU A 224 -6.76 -16.99 5.52
N GLY A 225 -5.94 -17.75 6.21
CA GLY A 225 -4.48 -17.72 6.06
C GLY A 225 -3.84 -16.44 6.62
N VAL A 226 -4.56 -15.71 7.48
CA VAL A 226 -4.06 -14.47 8.08
C VAL A 226 -3.21 -14.79 9.31
N LEU A 227 -2.01 -14.24 9.35
CA LEU A 227 -1.04 -14.46 10.42
C LEU A 227 -1.24 -13.44 11.54
N GLN A 228 -1.33 -13.92 12.78
CA GLN A 228 -1.31 -13.06 13.96
C GLN A 228 0.05 -13.17 14.64
N LEU A 229 0.75 -12.04 14.72
CA LEU A 229 2.10 -11.94 15.27
C LEU A 229 2.11 -11.05 16.51
N SER A 230 2.84 -11.45 17.54
CA SER A 230 3.28 -10.53 18.58
C SER A 230 4.28 -9.50 17.98
N ALA A 231 4.47 -8.39 18.66
CA ALA A 231 5.43 -7.37 18.21
C ALA A 231 6.86 -7.93 18.07
N SER A 232 7.29 -8.82 18.96
CA SER A 232 8.60 -9.48 18.91
C SER A 232 8.73 -10.44 17.75
N GLU A 233 7.69 -11.23 17.44
CA GLU A 233 7.66 -12.14 16.30
C GLU A 233 7.69 -11.36 14.98
N ALA A 234 6.89 -10.30 14.88
CA ALA A 234 6.90 -9.42 13.72
C ALA A 234 8.30 -8.81 13.51
N ALA A 235 8.90 -8.23 14.56
CA ALA A 235 10.23 -7.63 14.47
C ALA A 235 11.29 -8.66 14.00
N LYS A 236 11.26 -9.89 14.52
CA LYS A 236 12.20 -10.94 14.12
C LYS A 236 11.94 -11.44 12.70
N LEU A 237 10.66 -11.60 12.28
CA LEU A 237 10.30 -12.01 10.92
C LEU A 237 10.75 -10.96 9.89
N PHE A 238 10.45 -9.69 10.11
CA PHE A 238 10.90 -8.62 9.25
C PHE A 238 12.43 -8.52 9.21
N ALA A 239 13.12 -8.62 10.35
CA ALA A 239 14.59 -8.64 10.39
C ALA A 239 15.20 -9.80 9.60
N THR A 240 14.48 -10.91 9.44
CA THR A 240 14.94 -12.08 8.69
C THR A 240 15.11 -11.76 7.19
N TYR A 241 14.15 -11.04 6.59
CA TYR A 241 14.14 -10.72 5.16
C TYR A 241 14.51 -9.26 4.85
N ALA A 242 14.82 -8.46 5.85
CA ALA A 242 15.16 -7.05 5.68
C ALA A 242 16.34 -6.89 4.71
N PRO A 243 16.21 -6.05 3.66
CA PRO A 243 17.25 -5.86 2.67
C PRO A 243 18.40 -4.99 3.20
N VAL A 244 19.51 -5.01 2.50
CA VAL A 244 20.54 -3.97 2.59
C VAL A 244 20.36 -3.02 1.43
N PHE A 245 20.27 -1.73 1.74
CA PHE A 245 20.17 -0.67 0.75
C PHE A 245 21.56 -0.09 0.49
N GLU A 246 21.94 0.03 -0.75
CA GLU A 246 23.11 0.76 -1.24
C GLU A 246 22.60 1.97 -2.02
N VAL A 247 22.81 3.16 -1.49
CA VAL A 247 22.31 4.40 -2.09
C VAL A 247 23.49 5.20 -2.63
N GLU A 248 23.50 5.44 -3.93
CA GLU A 248 24.45 6.40 -4.53
C GLU A 248 24.09 7.80 -4.02
N THR A 249 25.07 8.49 -3.47
CA THR A 249 24.85 9.73 -2.72
C THR A 249 25.60 10.89 -3.34
N SER A 250 24.89 11.93 -3.69
CA SER A 250 25.42 13.22 -4.17
C SER A 250 24.93 14.42 -3.35
N GLY A 251 23.95 14.22 -2.46
CA GLY A 251 23.42 15.25 -1.59
C GLY A 251 22.62 14.67 -0.42
N ASP A 252 22.12 15.55 0.45
CA ASP A 252 21.31 15.14 1.62
C ASP A 252 19.96 14.54 1.21
N PHE A 253 19.48 14.84 0.02
CA PHE A 253 18.26 14.26 -0.55
C PHE A 253 18.36 12.75 -0.80
N ASP A 254 19.58 12.19 -0.89
CA ASP A 254 19.81 10.75 -1.03
C ASP A 254 19.90 10.00 0.31
N ARG A 255 19.73 10.72 1.43
CA ARG A 255 19.78 10.10 2.77
C ARG A 255 18.38 9.72 3.23
N PRO A 256 18.15 8.43 3.55
CA PRO A 256 16.86 8.01 4.10
C PRO A 256 16.66 8.50 5.53
N GLY A 257 15.40 8.61 5.95
CA GLY A 257 15.08 9.07 7.29
C GLY A 257 13.67 8.75 7.76
N ALA A 258 13.37 9.21 8.97
CA ALA A 258 12.05 9.10 9.56
C ALA A 258 11.15 10.25 9.13
N LEU A 259 9.92 9.92 8.68
CA LEU A 259 8.89 10.91 8.37
C LEU A 259 8.32 11.52 9.67
N ARG A 260 8.15 12.84 9.65
CA ARG A 260 7.53 13.60 10.73
C ARG A 260 6.84 14.85 10.21
N TRP A 261 6.03 15.48 11.02
CA TRP A 261 5.48 16.79 10.71
C TRP A 261 6.50 17.89 11.01
N GLY A 262 6.73 18.76 10.04
CA GLY A 262 7.48 20.01 10.23
C GLY A 262 6.61 21.12 10.84
N GLU A 263 7.24 22.21 11.26
CA GLU A 263 6.57 23.37 11.89
C GLU A 263 5.48 23.99 10.99
N ALA A 264 5.72 24.05 9.68
CA ALA A 264 4.74 24.55 8.70
C ALA A 264 3.63 23.54 8.34
N ARG A 265 3.49 22.46 9.12
CA ARG A 265 2.49 21.39 8.91
C ARG A 265 2.57 20.72 7.53
N HIS A 266 3.77 20.55 7.02
CA HIS A 266 4.04 19.68 5.89
C HIS A 266 4.96 18.53 6.32
N PRO A 267 4.89 17.35 5.68
CA PRO A 267 5.78 16.24 5.99
C PRO A 267 7.24 16.60 5.70
N VAL A 268 8.14 16.26 6.61
CA VAL A 268 9.59 16.40 6.48
C VAL A 268 10.26 15.09 6.84
N LEU A 269 11.48 14.89 6.33
CA LEU A 269 12.28 13.71 6.63
C LEU A 269 13.40 14.05 7.61
N ASP A 270 13.51 13.30 8.70
CA ASP A 270 14.64 13.38 9.63
C ASP A 270 15.73 12.37 9.24
N THR A 271 16.70 12.81 8.47
CA THR A 271 17.80 11.98 7.97
C THR A 271 18.82 11.58 9.05
N ARG A 272 18.71 12.12 10.27
CA ARG A 272 19.55 11.71 11.41
C ARG A 272 19.19 10.31 11.89
N VAL A 273 17.97 9.85 11.60
CA VAL A 273 17.44 8.54 11.98
C VAL A 273 17.09 7.79 10.70
N PRO A 274 18.03 7.09 10.06
CA PRO A 274 17.73 6.25 8.90
C PRO A 274 16.63 5.25 9.28
N THR A 275 15.55 5.23 8.52
CA THR A 275 14.35 4.48 8.88
C THR A 275 13.78 3.74 7.68
N VAL A 276 13.32 2.51 7.93
CA VAL A 276 12.51 1.71 7.00
C VAL A 276 11.20 1.38 7.67
N TYR A 277 10.11 1.68 6.99
CA TYR A 277 8.77 1.32 7.47
C TYR A 277 8.40 -0.08 7.00
N GLN A 278 7.75 -0.86 7.87
CA GLN A 278 7.38 -2.24 7.59
C GLN A 278 5.87 -2.45 7.66
N ARG A 279 5.37 -3.33 6.79
CA ARG A 279 3.97 -3.73 6.71
C ARG A 279 3.85 -5.22 6.39
N LEU A 280 2.98 -5.93 7.12
CA LEU A 280 2.54 -7.26 6.74
C LEU A 280 1.39 -7.13 5.73
N ALA A 281 1.50 -7.82 4.61
CA ALA A 281 0.48 -7.87 3.58
C ALA A 281 0.27 -9.33 3.14
N TYR A 282 -0.70 -9.54 2.26
CA TYR A 282 -1.09 -10.87 1.81
C TYR A 282 -1.44 -10.85 0.33
N THR A 283 -1.21 -11.99 -0.33
CA THR A 283 -1.69 -12.27 -1.69
C THR A 283 -2.31 -13.66 -1.74
N ARG A 284 -3.09 -13.93 -2.77
CA ARG A 284 -3.68 -15.27 -3.01
C ARG A 284 -2.94 -15.99 -4.10
N TYR A 285 -2.86 -17.32 -3.98
CA TYR A 285 -2.33 -18.20 -5.00
C TYR A 285 -2.90 -19.62 -4.84
N GLY A 286 -3.55 -20.17 -5.86
CA GLY A 286 -4.11 -21.52 -5.84
C GLY A 286 -5.10 -21.75 -4.69
N GLY A 287 -5.90 -20.75 -4.35
CA GLY A 287 -6.84 -20.80 -3.23
C GLY A 287 -6.20 -20.62 -1.85
N ARG A 288 -4.88 -20.51 -1.75
CA ARG A 288 -4.13 -20.25 -0.49
C ARG A 288 -3.83 -18.77 -0.33
N THR A 289 -3.62 -18.36 0.91
CA THR A 289 -3.08 -17.04 1.26
C THR A 289 -1.56 -17.17 1.45
N LEU A 290 -0.80 -16.29 0.81
CA LEU A 290 0.65 -16.18 0.98
C LEU A 290 0.97 -14.87 1.69
N VAL A 291 1.97 -14.94 2.59
CA VAL A 291 2.44 -13.78 3.35
C VAL A 291 3.37 -12.92 2.51
N GLN A 292 3.21 -11.62 2.62
CA GLN A 292 4.07 -10.62 2.00
C GLN A 292 4.64 -9.69 3.06
N LEU A 293 5.96 -9.47 3.01
CA LEU A 293 6.66 -8.52 3.86
C LEU A 293 7.01 -7.29 3.01
N VAL A 294 6.53 -6.12 3.43
CA VAL A 294 6.72 -4.85 2.72
C VAL A 294 7.65 -3.96 3.52
N TYR A 295 8.61 -3.34 2.84
CA TYR A 295 9.60 -2.41 3.40
C TYR A 295 9.56 -1.13 2.59
N THR A 296 9.36 0.02 3.24
CA THR A 296 9.33 1.32 2.58
C THR A 296 10.42 2.21 3.15
N MET A 297 11.32 2.68 2.28
CA MET A 297 12.35 3.67 2.60
C MET A 297 11.98 4.99 1.96
N TRP A 298 12.12 6.10 2.71
CA TRP A 298 11.75 7.44 2.25
C TRP A 298 12.99 8.34 2.13
N PHE A 299 12.92 9.24 1.14
CA PHE A 299 13.88 10.32 0.88
C PHE A 299 13.17 11.67 0.91
N SER A 300 13.92 12.75 1.21
CA SER A 300 13.33 14.08 1.43
C SER A 300 12.75 14.69 0.17
N GLU A 301 13.33 14.42 -0.98
CA GLU A 301 12.89 14.95 -2.28
C GLU A 301 13.52 14.19 -3.44
N ARG A 302 12.93 14.30 -4.60
CA ARG A 302 13.57 14.10 -5.88
C ARG A 302 13.95 15.49 -6.42
N PRO A 303 15.23 15.87 -6.39
CA PRO A 303 15.65 17.21 -6.76
C PRO A 303 15.49 17.46 -8.27
N VAL A 304 15.32 18.72 -8.64
CA VAL A 304 15.23 19.15 -10.04
C VAL A 304 16.54 18.85 -10.77
N ASP A 305 16.47 18.15 -11.88
CA ASP A 305 17.63 17.74 -12.69
C ASP A 305 17.84 18.64 -13.91
N GLN A 306 16.77 19.25 -14.42
CA GLN A 306 16.80 20.09 -15.62
C GLN A 306 15.74 21.17 -15.52
N SER A 307 15.85 22.20 -16.36
CA SER A 307 15.00 23.40 -16.30
C SER A 307 13.48 23.11 -16.37
N PHE A 308 13.08 21.95 -16.88
CA PHE A 308 11.69 21.51 -16.96
C PHE A 308 11.58 20.04 -16.54
N ASP A 309 11.68 19.82 -15.24
CA ASP A 309 11.59 18.48 -14.64
C ASP A 309 10.20 18.26 -14.05
N ILE A 310 9.39 17.44 -14.70
CA ILE A 310 8.03 17.10 -14.26
C ILE A 310 8.00 16.03 -13.16
N LEU A 311 9.13 15.35 -12.93
CA LEU A 311 9.27 14.24 -11.97
C LEU A 311 9.81 14.71 -10.62
N ALA A 312 10.42 15.90 -10.56
CA ALA A 312 10.95 16.49 -9.34
C ALA A 312 9.84 16.82 -8.34
N GLY A 313 10.14 16.74 -7.05
CA GLY A 313 9.17 17.09 -6.00
C GLY A 313 9.57 16.62 -4.61
N VAL A 314 8.80 17.08 -3.63
CA VAL A 314 8.94 16.73 -2.23
C VAL A 314 8.61 15.25 -2.01
N LEU A 315 9.40 14.61 -1.18
CA LEU A 315 9.42 13.19 -0.87
C LEU A 315 9.63 12.30 -2.11
N ASP A 316 10.38 11.25 -1.91
CA ASP A 316 10.54 10.12 -2.81
C ASP A 316 10.78 8.86 -1.98
N GLY A 317 10.91 7.70 -2.60
CA GLY A 317 11.19 6.49 -1.84
C GLY A 317 11.17 5.23 -2.67
N LEU A 318 11.44 4.12 -1.99
CA LEU A 318 11.36 2.78 -2.55
C LEU A 318 10.51 1.90 -1.65
N VAL A 319 9.54 1.22 -2.23
CA VAL A 319 8.79 0.13 -1.60
C VAL A 319 9.36 -1.19 -2.12
N TRP A 320 9.80 -2.05 -1.22
CA TRP A 320 10.29 -3.39 -1.51
C TRP A 320 9.39 -4.43 -0.86
N ARG A 321 8.95 -5.44 -1.62
CA ARG A 321 8.07 -6.49 -1.12
C ARG A 321 8.64 -7.87 -1.38
N VAL A 322 8.49 -8.76 -0.39
CA VAL A 322 8.88 -10.18 -0.46
C VAL A 322 7.62 -11.02 -0.32
N THR A 323 7.32 -11.87 -1.29
CA THR A 323 6.26 -12.89 -1.20
C THR A 323 6.87 -14.22 -0.80
N LEU A 324 6.36 -14.82 0.29
CA LEU A 324 6.91 -16.04 0.90
C LEU A 324 6.09 -17.27 0.53
N ALA A 325 6.80 -18.38 0.29
CA ALA A 325 6.24 -19.71 0.27
C ALA A 325 5.89 -20.19 1.69
N PRO A 326 5.03 -21.21 1.88
CA PRO A 326 4.71 -21.77 3.20
C PRO A 326 5.91 -22.24 4.00
N ASN A 327 6.96 -22.73 3.36
CA ASN A 327 8.23 -23.12 3.99
C ASN A 327 9.17 -21.93 4.29
N GLY A 328 8.76 -20.68 4.02
CA GLY A 328 9.56 -19.49 4.24
C GLY A 328 10.54 -19.15 3.12
N GLU A 329 10.58 -19.87 2.01
CA GLU A 329 11.37 -19.47 0.85
C GLU A 329 10.74 -18.27 0.14
N ALA A 330 11.58 -17.38 -0.40
CA ALA A 330 11.10 -16.26 -1.21
C ALA A 330 10.69 -16.76 -2.61
N LEU A 331 9.50 -16.41 -3.04
CA LEU A 331 8.94 -16.75 -4.34
C LEU A 331 9.21 -15.66 -5.38
N VAL A 332 8.79 -14.46 -5.04
CA VAL A 332 8.90 -13.27 -5.88
C VAL A 332 9.21 -12.09 -4.98
N PHE A 333 10.13 -11.26 -5.43
CA PHE A 333 10.29 -9.91 -4.91
C PHE A 333 9.75 -8.93 -5.92
N ASP A 334 9.22 -7.81 -5.45
CA ASP A 334 8.80 -6.72 -6.33
C ASP A 334 8.97 -5.37 -5.65
N THR A 335 8.99 -4.33 -6.45
CA THR A 335 9.26 -2.96 -5.99
C THR A 335 8.47 -1.94 -6.77
N MET A 336 8.16 -0.81 -6.12
CA MET A 336 7.66 0.40 -6.74
C MET A 336 8.16 1.62 -5.96
N HIS A 337 7.99 2.82 -6.51
CA HIS A 337 8.05 4.03 -5.69
C HIS A 337 6.73 4.26 -4.94
N PRO A 338 6.70 5.01 -3.82
CA PRO A 338 5.48 5.24 -3.04
C PRO A 338 4.37 6.00 -3.80
N CYS A 339 4.64 6.52 -5.00
CA CYS A 339 3.63 7.03 -5.92
C CYS A 339 2.88 5.93 -6.71
N GLY A 340 3.36 4.69 -6.67
CA GLY A 340 2.88 3.57 -7.49
C GLY A 340 3.64 3.38 -8.80
N CYS A 341 4.57 4.28 -9.14
CA CYS A 341 5.34 4.21 -10.38
C CYS A 341 6.47 3.17 -10.32
N TYR A 342 7.01 2.81 -11.47
CA TYR A 342 8.24 1.99 -11.61
C TYR A 342 8.13 0.59 -11.01
N HIS A 343 6.98 -0.07 -11.19
CA HIS A 343 6.75 -1.41 -10.68
C HIS A 343 7.59 -2.45 -11.43
N MET A 344 8.51 -3.12 -10.72
CA MET A 344 9.40 -4.16 -11.23
C MET A 344 9.28 -5.43 -10.41
N PHE A 345 9.43 -6.58 -11.08
CA PHE A 345 9.40 -7.91 -10.44
C PHE A 345 10.75 -8.60 -10.56
N PHE A 346 11.10 -9.34 -9.50
CA PHE A 346 12.34 -10.12 -9.41
C PHE A 346 11.98 -11.54 -8.93
N PRO A 347 11.54 -12.42 -9.87
CA PRO A 347 11.22 -13.79 -9.51
C PRO A 347 12.45 -14.58 -9.12
N THR A 348 12.26 -15.54 -8.22
CA THR A 348 13.23 -16.58 -7.93
C THR A 348 13.02 -17.80 -8.87
N SER A 349 13.82 -18.86 -8.71
CA SER A 349 13.63 -20.11 -9.45
C SER A 349 12.28 -20.79 -9.19
N LEU A 350 11.55 -20.38 -8.15
CA LEU A 350 10.22 -20.91 -7.79
C LEU A 350 9.07 -20.21 -8.52
N ALA A 351 9.36 -19.19 -9.33
CA ALA A 351 8.32 -18.42 -10.02
C ALA A 351 8.66 -18.25 -11.51
N THR A 352 7.77 -18.72 -12.37
CA THR A 352 7.90 -18.61 -13.83
C THR A 352 6.85 -17.63 -14.34
N LEU A 353 7.28 -16.63 -15.12
CA LEU A 353 6.39 -15.64 -15.74
C LEU A 353 5.36 -16.33 -16.64
N GLN A 354 4.10 -15.96 -16.48
CA GLN A 354 3.01 -16.37 -17.39
C GLN A 354 2.89 -15.38 -18.57
N PRO A 355 2.45 -15.84 -19.74
CA PRO A 355 2.17 -14.97 -20.86
C PRO A 355 1.14 -13.91 -20.50
N ALA A 356 1.28 -12.71 -21.06
CA ALA A 356 0.27 -11.66 -20.92
C ALA A 356 -1.03 -12.10 -21.61
N PRO A 357 -2.20 -12.00 -20.96
CA PRO A 357 -3.48 -12.31 -21.62
C PRO A 357 -3.87 -11.26 -22.65
N ASP A 358 -3.49 -10.01 -22.45
CA ASP A 358 -3.61 -8.90 -23.39
C ASP A 358 -2.22 -8.31 -23.64
N PRO A 359 -1.71 -8.39 -24.89
CA PRO A 359 -0.39 -7.84 -25.22
C PRO A 359 -0.34 -6.31 -25.13
N ASP A 360 -1.49 -5.66 -25.14
CA ASP A 360 -1.62 -4.22 -25.05
C ASP A 360 -1.59 -3.70 -23.60
N ASP A 361 -1.68 -4.56 -22.60
CA ASP A 361 -1.60 -4.21 -21.20
C ASP A 361 -0.15 -4.25 -20.70
N GLU A 362 0.17 -3.36 -19.78
CA GLU A 362 1.45 -3.37 -19.06
C GLU A 362 1.50 -4.59 -18.14
N TRP A 363 2.22 -5.64 -18.57
CA TRP A 363 2.31 -6.89 -17.82
C TRP A 363 3.32 -6.82 -16.68
N ALA A 364 4.19 -7.82 -16.53
CA ALA A 364 5.24 -7.81 -15.52
C ALA A 364 6.57 -7.41 -16.15
N PHE A 365 7.18 -6.34 -15.67
CA PHE A 365 8.52 -5.95 -16.06
C PHE A 365 9.54 -6.60 -15.13
N ILE A 366 10.44 -7.42 -15.70
CA ILE A 366 11.47 -8.20 -15.00
C ILE A 366 12.83 -7.76 -15.53
N PRO A 367 13.53 -6.80 -14.87
CA PRO A 367 14.89 -6.41 -15.27
C PRO A 367 15.94 -7.43 -14.83
N ALA A 368 15.64 -8.23 -13.81
CA ALA A 368 16.53 -9.22 -13.23
C ALA A 368 15.78 -10.32 -12.49
N THR A 369 16.45 -11.44 -12.24
CA THR A 369 16.00 -12.51 -11.34
C THR A 369 16.90 -12.57 -10.10
N LEU A 370 16.39 -13.10 -9.01
CA LEU A 370 17.16 -13.34 -7.79
C LEU A 370 17.29 -14.83 -7.51
N PRO A 371 18.45 -15.30 -7.02
CA PRO A 371 18.58 -16.67 -6.53
C PRO A 371 17.77 -16.88 -5.26
N GLN A 372 17.55 -18.13 -4.86
CA GLN A 372 17.05 -18.45 -3.53
C GLN A 372 18.03 -17.96 -2.46
N LEU A 373 17.49 -17.27 -1.46
CA LEU A 373 18.30 -16.75 -0.35
C LEU A 373 18.71 -17.90 0.58
N LYS A 374 20.00 -17.94 0.94
CA LYS A 374 20.45 -18.73 2.08
C LYS A 374 20.14 -18.00 3.40
N GLU A 375 20.07 -18.73 4.49
CA GLU A 375 19.78 -18.13 5.81
C GLU A 375 20.80 -17.09 6.25
N THR A 376 22.04 -17.18 5.74
CA THR A 376 23.12 -16.23 6.02
C THR A 376 23.16 -15.03 5.06
N GLU A 377 22.24 -14.95 4.11
CA GLU A 377 22.23 -13.94 3.06
C GLU A 377 21.10 -12.93 3.28
N ARG A 378 21.24 -11.77 2.65
CA ARG A 378 20.23 -10.72 2.49
C ARG A 378 20.19 -10.24 1.05
N VAL A 379 19.03 -9.77 0.62
CA VAL A 379 18.95 -9.02 -0.63
C VAL A 379 19.68 -7.70 -0.48
N ARG A 380 20.43 -7.32 -1.49
CA ARG A 380 21.06 -6.02 -1.68
C ARG A 380 20.30 -5.26 -2.76
N LEU A 381 19.91 -4.04 -2.46
CA LEU A 381 19.20 -3.13 -3.34
C LEU A 381 20.09 -1.92 -3.61
N ARG A 382 20.50 -1.71 -4.87
CA ARG A 382 21.28 -0.54 -5.24
C ARG A 382 20.42 0.50 -5.93
N MET A 383 20.47 1.72 -5.42
CA MET A 383 19.65 2.83 -5.85
C MET A 383 20.51 3.96 -6.41
N ALA A 384 20.07 4.55 -7.51
CA ALA A 384 20.71 5.70 -8.11
C ALA A 384 20.49 6.96 -7.26
N THR A 385 21.44 7.88 -7.26
CA THR A 385 21.28 9.21 -6.67
C THR A 385 20.14 9.98 -7.34
N ARG A 386 19.57 10.95 -6.65
CA ARG A 386 18.54 11.92 -7.11
C ARG A 386 17.21 11.30 -7.52
N SER A 387 17.23 10.31 -8.41
CA SER A 387 16.03 9.66 -8.93
C SER A 387 15.53 8.54 -8.03
N HIS A 388 16.38 8.03 -7.14
CA HIS A 388 16.18 6.86 -6.28
C HIS A 388 15.70 5.61 -7.03
N TYR A 389 15.95 5.55 -8.36
CA TYR A 389 15.63 4.35 -9.13
C TYR A 389 16.46 3.16 -8.63
N LEU A 390 15.79 2.03 -8.48
CA LEU A 390 16.47 0.77 -8.27
C LEU A 390 17.22 0.40 -9.57
N ILE A 391 18.55 0.30 -9.49
CA ILE A 391 19.43 0.07 -10.64
C ILE A 391 20.16 -1.26 -10.58
N ASP A 392 20.12 -1.95 -9.44
CA ASP A 392 20.60 -3.33 -9.32
C ASP A 392 20.01 -4.03 -8.09
N VAL A 393 19.87 -5.34 -8.21
CA VAL A 393 19.52 -6.25 -7.12
C VAL A 393 20.50 -7.41 -7.08
N GLY A 394 20.84 -7.85 -5.90
CA GLY A 394 21.71 -8.98 -5.70
C GLY A 394 21.55 -9.60 -4.32
N VAL A 395 22.40 -10.57 -4.05
CA VAL A 395 22.44 -11.25 -2.75
C VAL A 395 23.84 -11.06 -2.16
N GLN A 396 23.89 -10.81 -0.88
CA GLN A 396 25.14 -10.66 -0.14
C GLN A 396 25.11 -11.34 1.21
N SER A 397 26.29 -11.59 1.80
CA SER A 397 26.37 -12.02 3.19
C SER A 397 25.75 -10.99 4.13
N ALA A 398 24.98 -11.45 5.09
CA ALA A 398 24.40 -10.59 6.12
C ALA A 398 25.46 -9.92 7.03
N ALA A 399 26.70 -10.46 7.05
CA ALA A 399 27.79 -10.01 7.92
C ALA A 399 28.76 -8.99 7.27
N GLY A 400 28.48 -8.43 6.09
CA GLY A 400 29.49 -7.70 5.29
C GLY A 400 29.47 -6.17 5.39
N GLY A 401 30.65 -5.56 5.62
CA GLY A 401 31.05 -4.19 5.28
C GLY A 401 30.65 -3.09 6.27
N ALA A 402 31.25 -1.88 6.14
CA ALA A 402 30.86 -0.69 6.88
C ALA A 402 29.44 -0.26 6.50
N VAL A 403 28.54 -0.17 7.47
CA VAL A 403 27.12 0.03 7.25
C VAL A 403 26.56 1.01 8.27
N ARG A 404 25.71 1.92 7.83
CA ARG A 404 24.82 2.66 8.73
C ARG A 404 23.64 1.74 9.11
N SER A 405 23.25 1.74 10.36
CA SER A 405 22.05 1.05 10.79
C SER A 405 20.82 1.86 10.44
N TYR A 406 19.75 1.19 9.98
CA TYR A 406 18.44 1.78 9.94
C TYR A 406 17.52 1.16 11.00
N ASP A 407 16.66 1.98 11.56
CA ASP A 407 15.58 1.54 12.44
C ASP A 407 14.37 1.07 11.61
N VAL A 408 13.57 0.18 12.20
CA VAL A 408 12.37 -0.34 11.56
C VAL A 408 11.15 0.11 12.36
N LEU A 409 10.25 0.85 11.71
CA LEU A 409 9.01 1.32 12.28
C LEU A 409 7.81 0.68 11.58
N ALA A 410 6.69 0.55 12.28
CA ALA A 410 5.45 0.11 11.64
C ALA A 410 4.92 1.20 10.69
N GLU A 411 4.57 0.84 9.45
CA GLU A 411 4.02 1.81 8.49
C GLU A 411 2.71 2.44 9.00
N ASN A 412 1.96 1.73 9.84
CA ASN A 412 0.77 2.26 10.50
C ASN A 412 1.01 3.51 11.34
N GLU A 413 2.25 3.78 11.78
CA GLU A 413 2.59 5.00 12.49
C GLU A 413 2.39 6.24 11.63
N LEU A 414 2.56 6.14 10.30
CA LEU A 414 2.34 7.23 9.36
C LEU A 414 0.88 7.71 9.31
N ARG A 415 -0.05 6.89 9.78
CA ARG A 415 -1.48 7.23 9.87
C ARG A 415 -1.80 8.14 11.07
N SER A 416 -0.84 8.34 11.98
CA SER A 416 -1.04 9.16 13.19
C SER A 416 0.29 9.62 13.77
N LEU A 417 0.98 10.53 13.08
CA LEU A 417 2.24 11.12 13.55
C LEU A 417 1.99 12.30 14.50
N PRO A 418 2.87 12.51 15.50
CA PRO A 418 2.76 13.64 16.39
C PRO A 418 3.00 14.96 15.64
N LEU A 419 2.23 15.99 16.00
CA LEU A 419 2.40 17.37 15.52
C LEU A 419 3.32 18.15 16.44
N PRO A 420 4.14 19.09 15.92
CA PRO A 420 5.02 19.94 16.74
C PRO A 420 4.30 20.74 17.85
N GLY A 421 3.04 21.13 17.60
CA GLY A 421 2.20 21.88 18.53
C GLY A 421 1.32 21.01 19.44
N GLY A 422 1.51 19.69 19.44
CA GLY A 422 0.68 18.71 20.15
C GLY A 422 -0.48 18.17 19.31
N GLY A 423 -0.99 17.01 19.71
CA GLY A 423 -1.94 16.22 18.94
C GLY A 423 -1.26 15.38 17.87
N TYR A 424 -2.07 14.75 17.02
CA TYR A 424 -1.60 13.82 16.00
C TYR A 424 -2.29 14.09 14.67
N ARG A 425 -1.66 13.68 13.56
CA ARG A 425 -2.22 13.75 12.23
C ARG A 425 -1.63 12.69 11.33
N SER A 426 -2.45 12.11 10.45
CA SER A 426 -1.99 11.27 9.34
C SER A 426 -1.16 12.10 8.35
N ILE A 427 -0.08 11.55 7.79
CA ILE A 427 0.61 12.20 6.66
C ILE A 427 -0.23 12.17 5.39
N TYR A 428 -1.23 11.31 5.32
CA TYR A 428 -2.12 11.16 4.18
C TYR A 428 -3.34 12.08 4.32
N GLY A 429 -3.70 12.75 3.22
CA GLY A 429 -4.89 13.58 3.11
C GLY A 429 -6.17 12.78 2.93
N SER A 430 -7.30 13.50 2.81
CA SER A 430 -8.62 12.90 2.57
C SER A 430 -8.76 12.19 1.23
N ASP A 431 -7.84 12.40 0.31
CA ASP A 431 -7.70 11.77 -1.00
C ASP A 431 -6.69 10.60 -1.01
N ALA A 432 -6.20 10.18 0.17
CA ALA A 432 -5.16 9.18 0.36
C ALA A 432 -3.78 9.56 -0.23
N LEU A 433 -3.56 10.83 -0.56
CA LEU A 433 -2.26 11.35 -1.01
C LEU A 433 -1.53 12.03 0.15
N VAL A 434 -0.21 12.10 0.05
CA VAL A 434 0.61 12.94 0.94
C VAL A 434 0.57 14.36 0.39
N PRO A 435 -0.02 15.33 1.10
CA PRO A 435 -0.16 16.71 0.61
C PRO A 435 1.21 17.37 0.31
N GLY A 436 1.32 18.06 -0.81
CA GLY A 436 2.53 18.75 -1.25
C GLY A 436 3.53 17.85 -2.00
N THR A 437 3.15 16.59 -2.27
CA THR A 437 3.97 15.68 -3.08
C THR A 437 3.51 15.60 -4.55
N GLU A 438 2.53 16.41 -4.94
CA GLU A 438 2.01 16.43 -6.31
C GLU A 438 3.11 16.89 -7.28
N ARG A 439 3.31 16.12 -8.36
CA ARG A 439 4.35 16.35 -9.37
C ARG A 439 3.77 16.90 -10.67
N GLY A 440 4.64 17.48 -11.51
CA GLY A 440 4.27 18.03 -12.82
C GLY A 440 3.70 16.98 -13.78
N GLU A 441 4.14 15.72 -13.63
CA GLU A 441 3.68 14.60 -14.46
C GLU A 441 2.16 14.36 -14.38
N ARG A 442 1.48 14.78 -13.32
CA ARG A 442 0.01 14.69 -13.21
C ARG A 442 -0.73 15.38 -14.37
N PHE A 443 -0.14 16.43 -14.94
CA PHE A 443 -0.75 17.18 -16.06
C PHE A 443 -0.61 16.45 -17.41
N LEU A 444 0.33 15.50 -17.51
CA LEU A 444 0.55 14.70 -18.71
C LEU A 444 -0.07 13.30 -18.58
N PHE A 445 -0.07 12.71 -17.38
CA PHE A 445 -0.42 11.31 -17.19
C PHE A 445 -1.89 11.08 -16.76
N TRP A 446 -2.65 12.15 -16.54
CA TRP A 446 -4.07 12.04 -16.18
C TRP A 446 -4.93 11.25 -17.19
N PRO A 447 -4.65 11.22 -18.53
CA PRO A 447 -5.46 10.45 -19.46
C PRO A 447 -5.39 8.96 -19.21
N MET A 448 -4.37 8.48 -18.48
CA MET A 448 -4.26 7.08 -18.06
C MET A 448 -5.21 6.75 -16.88
N GLY A 449 -5.95 7.74 -16.41
CA GLY A 449 -6.95 7.60 -15.36
C GLY A 449 -6.36 7.59 -13.96
N ILE A 450 -5.10 7.97 -13.77
CA ILE A 450 -4.45 8.00 -12.45
C ILE A 450 -4.52 9.43 -11.90
N PRO A 451 -5.37 9.71 -10.90
CA PRO A 451 -5.43 11.02 -10.26
C PRO A 451 -4.10 11.36 -9.61
N SER A 452 -3.57 12.56 -9.87
CA SER A 452 -2.29 13.04 -9.31
C SER A 452 -1.16 12.00 -9.46
N ALA A 453 -0.90 11.51 -10.68
CA ALA A 453 0.25 10.65 -10.95
C ALA A 453 1.53 11.29 -10.37
N GLY A 454 2.40 10.48 -9.79
CA GLY A 454 3.63 10.91 -9.11
C GLY A 454 3.48 11.35 -7.66
N ALA A 455 2.26 11.65 -7.18
CA ALA A 455 2.05 11.96 -5.77
C ALA A 455 2.19 10.72 -4.89
N MET A 456 2.81 10.88 -3.70
CA MET A 456 2.97 9.80 -2.72
C MET A 456 1.62 9.39 -2.15
N ARG A 457 1.40 8.07 -1.95
CA ARG A 457 0.08 7.50 -1.69
C ARG A 457 0.07 6.63 -0.44
N GLN A 458 -1.11 6.56 0.18
CA GLN A 458 -1.40 5.60 1.24
C GLN A 458 -1.54 4.19 0.64
N TRP A 459 -1.17 3.17 1.41
CA TRP A 459 -1.40 1.78 1.05
C TRP A 459 -2.85 1.53 0.61
N GLY A 460 -3.04 0.68 -0.39
CA GLY A 460 -4.35 0.43 -1.01
C GLY A 460 -4.73 1.38 -2.16
N HIS A 461 -3.92 2.43 -2.43
CA HIS A 461 -4.20 3.44 -3.45
C HIS A 461 -3.13 3.54 -4.55
N HIS A 462 -2.27 2.52 -4.67
CA HIS A 462 -1.18 2.53 -5.65
C HIS A 462 -1.61 1.91 -6.98
N ALA A 463 -1.97 2.76 -7.95
CA ALA A 463 -2.04 2.36 -9.35
C ALA A 463 -0.61 2.15 -9.88
N THR A 464 -0.32 0.99 -10.46
CA THR A 464 1.04 0.61 -10.87
C THR A 464 1.20 0.30 -12.36
N ALA A 465 0.19 0.61 -13.17
CA ALA A 465 0.24 0.47 -14.63
C ALA A 465 -0.44 1.65 -15.31
N PHE A 466 0.14 2.16 -16.39
CA PHE A 466 -0.49 3.12 -17.28
C PHE A 466 -1.40 2.42 -18.31
N LEU A 467 -0.96 1.27 -18.77
CA LEU A 467 -1.71 0.44 -19.73
C LEU A 467 -2.41 -0.69 -18.99
N GLY A 468 -3.73 -0.71 -19.07
CA GLY A 468 -4.58 -1.61 -18.28
C GLY A 468 -4.84 -1.09 -16.87
N ARG A 469 -5.11 -2.00 -15.93
CA ARG A 469 -5.32 -1.71 -14.50
C ARG A 469 -4.52 -2.68 -13.65
N ARG A 470 -3.78 -2.15 -12.71
CA ARG A 470 -3.01 -2.93 -11.74
C ARG A 470 -2.80 -2.10 -10.48
N HIS A 471 -3.15 -2.68 -9.34
CA HIS A 471 -2.81 -2.09 -8.05
C HIS A 471 -1.72 -2.93 -7.38
N PHE A 472 -0.87 -2.29 -6.60
CA PHE A 472 0.21 -2.98 -5.91
C PHE A 472 -0.31 -4.02 -4.91
N ASP A 473 -1.46 -3.78 -4.31
CA ASP A 473 -2.13 -4.63 -3.32
C ASP A 473 -3.24 -5.52 -3.93
N ASP A 474 -3.30 -5.69 -5.26
CA ASP A 474 -4.22 -6.66 -5.87
C ASP A 474 -3.97 -8.05 -5.30
N ALA A 475 -5.03 -8.66 -4.76
CA ALA A 475 -4.90 -9.93 -4.06
C ALA A 475 -4.43 -11.09 -4.96
N ASP A 476 -4.70 -11.02 -6.25
CA ASP A 476 -4.32 -11.99 -7.27
C ASP A 476 -3.12 -11.54 -8.13
N LEU A 477 -2.41 -10.48 -7.70
CA LEU A 477 -1.32 -9.88 -8.47
C LEU A 477 -0.28 -10.91 -8.91
N ILE A 478 0.16 -11.75 -7.97
CA ILE A 478 1.18 -12.77 -8.20
C ILE A 478 0.60 -13.95 -8.99
N GLU A 479 -0.60 -14.43 -8.64
CA GLU A 479 -1.26 -15.54 -9.30
C GLU A 479 -1.49 -15.30 -10.79
N ARG A 480 -1.89 -14.09 -11.16
CA ARG A 480 -2.12 -13.71 -12.56
C ARG A 480 -0.84 -13.66 -13.39
N ARG A 481 0.30 -13.38 -12.77
CA ARG A 481 1.56 -13.12 -13.48
C ARG A 481 2.55 -14.26 -13.43
N PHE A 482 2.49 -15.08 -12.39
CA PHE A 482 3.48 -16.13 -12.18
C PHE A 482 2.83 -17.47 -11.93
N ARG A 483 3.42 -18.52 -12.53
CA ARG A 483 3.23 -19.88 -12.07
C ARG A 483 4.25 -20.14 -10.98
N LEU A 484 3.75 -20.43 -9.77
CA LEU A 484 4.60 -20.72 -8.62
C LEU A 484 4.77 -22.23 -8.43
N THR A 485 5.99 -22.63 -8.09
CA THR A 485 6.29 -23.94 -7.51
C THR A 485 6.32 -23.76 -6.00
N LEU A 486 5.27 -24.17 -5.30
CA LEU A 486 5.21 -24.06 -3.85
C LEU A 486 5.89 -25.28 -3.22
N PRO A 487 7.02 -25.11 -2.50
CA PRO A 487 7.59 -26.17 -1.68
C PRO A 487 6.62 -26.55 -0.56
N GLU A 488 6.53 -27.85 -0.27
CA GLU A 488 5.71 -28.38 0.84
C GLU A 488 6.31 -28.11 2.22
#